data_c3af0c06fcf19011dd93d7799f50f1ac
#
_entry.id   c3af0c06fcf19011dd93d7799f50f1ac
#
_cell.length_a   1.000
_cell.length_b   1.000
_cell.length_c   1.000
_cell.angle_alpha   90.00
_cell.angle_beta   90.00
_cell.angle_gamma   90.00
#
_symmetry.space_group_name_H-M   'P 1'
#
loop_
_entity.id
_entity.type
_entity.pdbx_description
1 polymer ?
#
loop_
_entity_poly.entity_id
_entity_poly.type
_entity_poly.pdbx_seq_one_letter_code
_entity_poly.pdbx_strand_id
1 'polypeptide(L)'
;KANASKHKAMSWEYACKLEVQLRSEIEELIRRAESESGQGQQEINIPAELQRREVRLAKIAEVKAELELRAAERFAQEQAEYLAKLKEREEKEQQRGRKLGGKAPKAPEPGPQAKDQANFTDGDSRIMPTASGFEQAYNAQASVDIATMLIVAQHVSQNPNDKQEVA
;
A
#
# COMPACT_ATOMS: atom_id res chain seq x y z
N LYS A 1 -8.73 16.33 -0.39
CA LYS A 1 -9.55 15.13 -0.58
C LYS A 1 -9.36 14.61 -2.00
N ALA A 2 -9.06 13.33 -2.15
CA ALA A 2 -8.99 12.67 -3.45
C ALA A 2 -10.40 12.35 -3.96
N ASN A 3 -10.56 12.25 -5.28
CA ASN A 3 -11.82 11.79 -5.89
C ASN A 3 -11.90 10.25 -5.86
N ALA A 4 -11.72 9.69 -4.66
CA ALA A 4 -11.69 8.26 -4.42
C ALA A 4 -12.46 7.91 -3.15
N SER A 5 -13.18 6.80 -3.18
CA SER A 5 -13.91 6.30 -2.02
C SER A 5 -13.01 5.47 -1.12
N LYS A 6 -13.01 5.75 0.18
CA LYS A 6 -12.32 4.92 1.17
C LYS A 6 -12.77 3.45 1.18
N HIS A 7 -14.00 3.17 0.73
CA HIS A 7 -14.54 1.81 0.63
C HIS A 7 -13.96 1.01 -0.54
N LYS A 8 -13.22 1.66 -1.44
CA LYS A 8 -12.49 1.02 -2.53
C LYS A 8 -11.01 0.80 -2.20
N ALA A 9 -10.58 1.11 -0.99
CA ALA A 9 -9.24 0.77 -0.51
C ALA A 9 -9.18 -0.71 -0.14
N MET A 10 -8.08 -1.37 -0.53
CA MET A 10 -7.81 -2.77 -0.23
C MET A 10 -6.46 -2.90 0.47
N SER A 11 -6.44 -3.61 1.60
CA SER A 11 -5.19 -3.92 2.29
C SER A 11 -4.50 -5.13 1.67
N TRP A 12 -3.17 -5.21 1.82
CA TRP A 12 -2.38 -6.35 1.35
C TRP A 12 -2.89 -7.68 1.88
N GLU A 13 -3.14 -7.76 3.19
CA GLU A 13 -3.65 -8.97 3.82
C GLU A 13 -5.00 -9.41 3.23
N TYR A 14 -5.90 -8.44 3.03
CA TYR A 14 -7.21 -8.74 2.45
C TYR A 14 -7.11 -9.14 0.98
N ALA A 15 -6.23 -8.48 0.21
CA ALA A 15 -5.96 -8.84 -1.19
C ALA A 15 -5.47 -10.28 -1.32
N CYS A 16 -4.54 -10.71 -0.48
CA CYS A 16 -4.03 -12.08 -0.47
C CYS A 16 -5.12 -13.10 -0.10
N LYS A 17 -5.93 -12.82 0.91
CA LYS A 17 -7.05 -13.70 1.30
C LYS A 17 -8.09 -13.84 0.19
N LEU A 18 -8.45 -12.71 -0.42
CA LEU A 18 -9.46 -12.69 -1.49
C LEU A 18 -8.96 -13.36 -2.76
N GLU A 19 -7.68 -13.25 -3.09
CA GLU A 19 -7.07 -13.97 -4.22
C GLU A 19 -7.22 -15.50 -4.05
N VAL A 20 -6.85 -16.02 -2.87
CA VAL A 20 -6.98 -17.45 -2.57
C VAL A 20 -8.44 -17.92 -2.68
N GLN A 21 -9.36 -17.15 -2.11
CA GLN A 21 -10.78 -17.46 -2.16
C GLN A 21 -11.29 -17.49 -3.61
N LEU A 22 -10.99 -16.47 -4.42
CA LEU A 22 -11.46 -16.40 -5.81
C LEU A 22 -10.88 -17.52 -6.68
N ARG A 23 -9.62 -17.92 -6.46
CA ARG A 23 -9.02 -19.07 -7.16
C ARG A 23 -9.77 -20.36 -6.83
N SER A 24 -10.07 -20.60 -5.56
CA SER A 24 -10.85 -21.78 -5.14
C SER A 24 -12.26 -21.77 -5.72
N GLU A 25 -12.93 -20.61 -5.75
CA GLU A 25 -14.26 -20.48 -6.36
C GLU A 25 -14.24 -20.75 -7.87
N ILE A 26 -13.19 -20.33 -8.58
CA ILE A 26 -12.99 -20.60 -10.01
C ILE A 26 -12.82 -22.10 -10.24
N GLU A 27 -11.96 -22.76 -9.46
CA GLU A 27 -11.74 -24.21 -9.55
C GLU A 27 -13.04 -25.01 -9.30
N GLU A 28 -13.84 -24.57 -8.34
CA GLU A 28 -15.13 -25.19 -8.07
C GLU A 28 -16.11 -25.01 -9.23
N LEU A 29 -16.19 -23.80 -9.81
CA LEU A 29 -17.05 -23.54 -10.97
C LEU A 29 -16.64 -24.37 -12.19
N ILE A 30 -15.34 -24.52 -12.45
CA ILE A 30 -14.84 -25.37 -13.54
C ILE A 30 -15.22 -26.82 -13.31
N ARG A 31 -15.05 -27.34 -12.08
CA ARG A 31 -15.45 -28.71 -11.72
C ARG A 31 -16.93 -28.94 -11.89
N ARG A 32 -17.78 -27.97 -11.54
CA ARG A 32 -19.23 -28.05 -11.77
C ARG A 32 -19.54 -28.07 -13.26
N ALA A 33 -18.92 -27.21 -14.07
CA ALA A 33 -19.10 -27.19 -15.52
C ALA A 33 -18.76 -28.54 -16.16
N GLU A 34 -17.69 -29.20 -15.69
CA GLU A 34 -17.27 -30.52 -16.18
C GLU A 34 -18.25 -31.61 -15.76
N SER A 35 -18.77 -31.56 -14.53
CA SER A 35 -19.70 -32.57 -14.01
C SER A 35 -21.13 -32.47 -14.60
N GLU A 36 -21.57 -31.26 -14.95
CA GLU A 36 -22.91 -30.96 -15.44
C GLU A 36 -23.07 -31.06 -16.97
N SER A 37 -22.01 -31.43 -17.68
CA SER A 37 -22.01 -31.58 -19.15
C SER A 37 -23.03 -32.60 -19.71
N GLY A 38 -23.86 -33.17 -18.86
CA GLY A 38 -24.85 -34.21 -19.21
C GLY A 38 -26.32 -33.98 -18.83
N GLN A 39 -26.66 -32.96 -18.05
CA GLN A 39 -28.06 -32.76 -17.62
C GLN A 39 -28.46 -31.28 -17.68
N GLY A 40 -29.46 -30.98 -18.48
CA GLY A 40 -29.95 -29.64 -18.73
C GLY A 40 -30.60 -28.95 -17.55
N GLN A 41 -30.53 -27.65 -17.59
CA GLN A 41 -30.96 -26.53 -16.75
C GLN A 41 -29.87 -26.03 -15.80
N GLN A 42 -28.98 -25.26 -16.36
CA GLN A 42 -28.10 -24.42 -15.56
C GLN A 42 -28.87 -23.17 -15.11
N GLU A 43 -29.21 -23.05 -13.83
CA GLU A 43 -29.72 -21.83 -13.23
C GLU A 43 -28.64 -20.73 -13.18
N ILE A 44 -27.36 -21.10 -13.31
CA ILE A 44 -26.22 -20.20 -13.23
C ILE A 44 -25.45 -20.17 -14.56
N ASN A 45 -25.25 -18.98 -15.11
CA ASN A 45 -24.39 -18.80 -16.29
C ASN A 45 -22.92 -18.91 -15.87
N ILE A 46 -22.39 -20.13 -15.87
CA ILE A 46 -20.99 -20.42 -15.43
C ILE A 46 -19.97 -19.59 -16.19
N PRO A 47 -20.00 -19.43 -17.53
CA PRO A 47 -19.04 -18.57 -18.24
C PRO A 47 -19.04 -17.11 -17.76
N ALA A 48 -20.21 -16.53 -17.51
CA ALA A 48 -20.30 -15.15 -17.03
C ALA A 48 -19.77 -15.01 -15.59
N GLU A 49 -19.99 -16.00 -14.74
CA GLU A 49 -19.47 -16.02 -13.39
C GLU A 49 -17.94 -16.22 -13.34
N LEU A 50 -17.39 -17.06 -14.19
CA LEU A 50 -15.93 -17.21 -14.36
C LEU A 50 -15.31 -15.90 -14.80
N GLN A 51 -15.85 -15.28 -15.84
CA GLN A 51 -15.34 -14.00 -16.35
C GLN A 51 -15.33 -12.90 -15.27
N ARG A 52 -16.38 -12.81 -14.46
CA ARG A 52 -16.44 -11.83 -13.35
C ARG A 52 -15.34 -12.05 -12.33
N ARG A 53 -15.04 -13.31 -11.98
CA ARG A 53 -13.99 -13.66 -11.03
C ARG A 53 -12.59 -13.42 -11.59
N GLU A 54 -12.37 -13.76 -12.85
CA GLU A 54 -11.10 -13.48 -13.53
C GLU A 54 -10.80 -11.99 -13.64
N VAL A 55 -11.78 -11.17 -14.00
CA VAL A 55 -11.62 -9.69 -14.01
C VAL A 55 -11.31 -9.16 -12.63
N ARG A 56 -11.92 -9.72 -11.59
CA ARG A 56 -11.64 -9.32 -10.20
C ARG A 56 -10.25 -9.75 -9.75
N LEU A 57 -9.79 -10.95 -10.14
CA LEU A 57 -8.43 -11.42 -9.88
C LEU A 57 -7.38 -10.52 -10.56
N ALA A 58 -7.60 -10.13 -11.81
CA ALA A 58 -6.72 -9.23 -12.52
C ALA A 58 -6.56 -7.90 -11.78
N LYS A 59 -7.65 -7.30 -11.31
CA LYS A 59 -7.61 -6.07 -10.50
C LYS A 59 -6.90 -6.25 -9.16
N ILE A 60 -7.05 -7.39 -8.51
CA ILE A 60 -6.32 -7.69 -7.27
C ILE A 60 -4.81 -7.79 -7.57
N ALA A 61 -4.43 -8.43 -8.68
CA ALA A 61 -3.04 -8.53 -9.08
C ALA A 61 -2.42 -7.15 -9.36
N GLU A 62 -3.14 -6.24 -10.00
CA GLU A 62 -2.70 -4.84 -10.21
C GLU A 62 -2.44 -4.13 -8.88
N VAL A 63 -3.37 -4.21 -7.92
CA VAL A 63 -3.22 -3.62 -6.59
C VAL A 63 -2.04 -4.24 -5.83
N LYS A 64 -1.86 -5.55 -5.92
CA LYS A 64 -0.73 -6.23 -5.27
C LYS A 64 0.61 -5.77 -5.86
N ALA A 65 0.71 -5.69 -7.19
CA ALA A 65 1.91 -5.21 -7.85
C ALA A 65 2.28 -3.78 -7.44
N GLU A 66 1.28 -2.90 -7.32
CA GLU A 66 1.46 -1.54 -6.84
C GLU A 66 1.96 -1.51 -5.39
N LEU A 67 1.38 -2.32 -4.51
CA LEU A 67 1.81 -2.42 -3.11
C LEU A 67 3.22 -3.00 -2.98
N GLU A 68 3.59 -3.96 -3.81
CA GLU A 68 4.95 -4.52 -3.88
C GLU A 68 5.98 -3.47 -4.33
N LEU A 69 5.65 -2.69 -5.35
CA LEU A 69 6.51 -1.60 -5.82
C LEU A 69 6.78 -0.57 -4.71
N ARG A 70 5.72 -0.11 -4.06
CA ARG A 70 5.83 0.83 -2.93
C ARG A 70 6.62 0.27 -1.76
N ALA A 71 6.42 -1.01 -1.47
CA ALA A 71 7.16 -1.68 -0.41
C ALA A 71 8.64 -1.80 -0.74
N ALA A 72 9.00 -2.02 -2.02
CA ALA A 72 10.37 -2.06 -2.47
C ALA A 72 11.04 -0.68 -2.36
N GLU A 73 10.35 0.39 -2.76
CA GLU A 73 10.84 1.76 -2.62
C GLU A 73 11.05 2.14 -1.14
N ARG A 74 10.07 1.86 -0.29
CA ARG A 74 10.17 2.07 1.16
C ARG A 74 11.34 1.31 1.75
N PHE A 75 11.49 0.03 1.41
CA PHE A 75 12.58 -0.80 1.89
C PHE A 75 13.95 -0.25 1.48
N ALA A 76 14.10 0.23 0.25
CA ALA A 76 15.34 0.83 -0.22
C ALA A 76 15.72 2.08 0.60
N GLN A 77 14.75 2.94 0.92
CA GLN A 77 14.95 4.12 1.75
C GLN A 77 15.31 3.74 3.19
N GLU A 78 14.51 2.88 3.82
CA GLU A 78 14.75 2.40 5.19
C GLU A 78 16.09 1.67 5.32
N GLN A 79 16.51 0.92 4.30
CA GLN A 79 17.80 0.23 4.24
C GLN A 79 18.95 1.23 4.21
N ALA A 80 18.85 2.28 3.40
CA ALA A 80 19.87 3.34 3.33
C ALA A 80 19.99 4.05 4.68
N GLU A 81 18.86 4.41 5.32
CA GLU A 81 18.86 5.01 6.65
C GLU A 81 19.45 4.09 7.73
N TYR A 82 19.10 2.80 7.66
CA TYR A 82 19.61 1.80 8.59
C TYR A 82 21.13 1.70 8.51
N LEU A 83 21.68 1.62 7.30
CA LEU A 83 23.13 1.58 7.07
C LEU A 83 23.81 2.86 7.54
N ALA A 84 23.22 4.02 7.30
CA ALA A 84 23.74 5.29 7.79
C ALA A 84 23.78 5.34 9.33
N LYS A 85 22.71 4.89 10.00
CA LYS A 85 22.63 4.80 11.47
C LYS A 85 23.67 3.83 12.05
N LEU A 86 23.91 2.69 11.37
CA LEU A 86 24.96 1.75 11.78
C LEU A 86 26.34 2.39 11.69
N LYS A 87 26.65 3.01 10.56
CA LYS A 87 27.93 3.70 10.35
C LYS A 87 28.16 4.79 11.38
N GLU A 88 27.18 5.63 11.62
CA GLU A 88 27.26 6.69 12.65
C GLU A 88 27.50 6.10 14.05
N ARG A 89 26.85 4.97 14.34
CA ARG A 89 27.05 4.27 15.61
C ARG A 89 28.46 3.72 15.75
N GLU A 90 29.01 3.10 14.73
CA GLU A 90 30.39 2.58 14.70
C GLU A 90 31.41 3.72 14.87
N GLU A 91 31.23 4.83 14.17
CA GLU A 91 32.09 6.01 14.31
C GLU A 91 32.09 6.56 15.74
N LYS A 92 30.91 6.67 16.36
CA LYS A 92 30.77 7.09 17.76
C LYS A 92 31.41 6.10 18.76
N GLU A 93 31.31 4.80 18.52
CA GLU A 93 31.93 3.75 19.32
C GLU A 93 33.47 3.82 19.22
N GLN A 94 34.01 4.03 18.01
CA GLN A 94 35.42 4.21 17.77
C GLN A 94 35.96 5.45 18.50
N GLN A 95 35.27 6.60 18.38
CA GLN A 95 35.69 7.85 19.04
C GLN A 95 35.67 7.73 20.58
N ARG A 96 34.76 6.97 21.14
CA ARG A 96 34.64 6.79 22.60
C ARG A 96 35.46 5.64 23.17
N GLY A 97 36.03 4.80 22.31
CA GLY A 97 36.77 3.59 22.74
C GLY A 97 35.93 2.55 23.48
N ARG A 98 34.59 2.66 23.41
CA ARG A 98 33.66 1.71 24.06
C ARG A 98 32.35 1.60 23.28
N LYS A 99 31.68 0.46 23.41
CA LYS A 99 30.35 0.24 22.82
C LYS A 99 29.34 1.23 23.38
N LEU A 100 28.49 1.74 22.50
CA LEU A 100 27.35 2.58 22.88
C LEU A 100 26.29 1.72 23.58
N GLY A 101 25.79 2.26 24.69
CA GLY A 101 24.61 1.68 25.33
C GLY A 101 23.35 1.87 24.47
N GLY A 102 22.29 1.16 24.85
CA GLY A 102 21.01 1.23 24.18
C GLY A 102 20.80 0.17 23.11
N LYS A 103 19.57 0.12 22.59
CA LYS A 103 19.14 -0.88 21.61
C LYS A 103 19.77 -0.61 20.23
N ALA A 104 20.27 -1.64 19.58
CA ALA A 104 20.78 -1.54 18.23
C ALA A 104 19.63 -1.14 17.25
N PRO A 105 19.93 -0.42 16.16
CA PRO A 105 18.95 -0.16 15.12
C PRO A 105 18.33 -1.48 14.61
N LYS A 106 17.01 -1.50 14.40
CA LYS A 106 16.32 -2.67 13.83
C LYS A 106 16.49 -2.62 12.31
N ALA A 107 16.87 -3.74 11.70
CA ALA A 107 16.90 -3.86 10.25
C ALA A 107 15.50 -3.74 9.66
N PRO A 108 15.31 -3.08 8.52
CA PRO A 108 14.03 -3.01 7.83
C PRO A 108 13.60 -4.39 7.33
N GLU A 109 12.28 -4.56 7.21
CA GLU A 109 11.69 -5.80 6.70
C GLU A 109 11.27 -5.59 5.24
N PRO A 110 11.68 -6.48 4.31
CA PRO A 110 11.32 -6.35 2.91
C PRO A 110 9.85 -6.72 2.68
N GLY A 111 9.26 -6.18 1.59
CA GLY A 111 7.93 -6.53 1.12
C GLY A 111 6.79 -5.74 1.77
N PRO A 112 5.56 -5.95 1.26
CA PRO A 112 4.36 -5.28 1.77
C PRO A 112 4.01 -5.71 3.19
N GLN A 113 3.58 -4.75 3.99
CA GLN A 113 3.01 -5.01 5.31
C GLN A 113 1.52 -5.34 5.19
N ALA A 114 0.99 -6.11 6.13
CA ALA A 114 -0.42 -6.52 6.15
C ALA A 114 -1.41 -5.34 6.01
N LYS A 115 -1.05 -4.19 6.60
CA LYS A 115 -1.84 -2.95 6.61
C LYS A 115 -1.64 -2.03 5.40
N ASP A 116 -0.65 -2.30 4.55
CA ASP A 116 -0.41 -1.48 3.36
C ASP A 116 -1.64 -1.54 2.46
N GLN A 117 -2.08 -0.37 1.97
CA GLN A 117 -3.33 -0.24 1.24
C GLN A 117 -3.13 0.50 -0.08
N ALA A 118 -3.90 0.10 -1.08
CA ALA A 118 -4.09 0.86 -2.31
C ALA A 118 -5.58 1.02 -2.63
N ASN A 119 -5.92 2.10 -3.31
CA ASN A 119 -7.29 2.37 -3.72
C ASN A 119 -7.48 2.04 -5.20
N PHE A 120 -8.53 1.29 -5.55
CA PHE A 120 -8.81 0.89 -6.93
C PHE A 120 -9.14 2.05 -7.88
N THR A 121 -9.53 3.21 -7.34
CA THR A 121 -9.91 4.37 -8.16
C THR A 121 -8.72 5.33 -8.32
N ASP A 122 -7.91 5.45 -7.28
CA ASP A 122 -6.80 6.40 -7.20
C ASP A 122 -5.73 5.78 -6.29
N GLY A 123 -4.80 5.06 -6.91
CA GLY A 123 -3.73 4.35 -6.25
C GLY A 123 -2.81 5.27 -5.44
N ASP A 124 -2.61 6.51 -5.91
CA ASP A 124 -1.72 7.47 -5.25
C ASP A 124 -2.31 8.11 -4.00
N SER A 125 -3.64 8.10 -3.86
CA SER A 125 -4.28 8.61 -2.65
C SER A 125 -3.99 7.73 -1.43
N ARG A 126 -4.03 8.33 -0.25
CA ARG A 126 -3.83 7.64 1.04
C ARG A 126 -5.01 7.89 1.96
N ILE A 127 -5.27 6.94 2.85
CA ILE A 127 -6.21 7.15 3.95
C ILE A 127 -5.54 8.07 4.96
N MET A 128 -6.10 9.26 5.11
CA MET A 128 -5.60 10.29 6.03
C MET A 128 -6.66 10.65 7.07
N PRO A 129 -6.25 10.92 8.31
CA PRO A 129 -7.17 11.40 9.35
C PRO A 129 -7.64 12.80 9.02
N THR A 130 -8.93 13.05 9.22
CA THR A 130 -9.56 14.37 9.09
C THR A 130 -10.41 14.65 10.31
N ALA A 131 -10.91 15.87 10.47
CA ALA A 131 -11.81 16.24 11.57
C ALA A 131 -13.09 15.39 11.62
N SER A 132 -13.53 14.85 10.47
CA SER A 132 -14.74 14.01 10.34
C SER A 132 -14.44 12.51 10.26
N GLY A 133 -13.20 12.08 10.50
CA GLY A 133 -12.77 10.69 10.44
C GLY A 133 -11.65 10.45 9.42
N PHE A 134 -11.76 9.38 8.63
CA PHE A 134 -10.72 9.02 7.64
C PHE A 134 -11.25 9.22 6.23
N GLU A 135 -10.43 9.85 5.38
CA GLU A 135 -10.73 10.06 3.96
C GLU A 135 -9.53 9.70 3.07
N GLN A 136 -9.82 9.38 1.82
CA GLN A 136 -8.79 9.31 0.78
C GLN A 136 -8.36 10.72 0.42
N ALA A 137 -7.08 11.04 0.58
CA ALA A 137 -6.57 12.38 0.42
C ALA A 137 -5.09 12.38 0.00
N TYR A 138 -4.63 13.57 -0.32
CA TYR A 138 -3.24 13.94 -0.48
C TYR A 138 -2.90 15.00 0.56
N ASN A 139 -1.65 15.09 0.96
CA ASN A 139 -1.14 16.17 1.78
C ASN A 139 -0.57 17.26 0.86
N ALA A 140 -1.24 18.39 0.77
CA ALA A 140 -0.83 19.52 -0.04
C ALA A 140 -0.20 20.58 0.87
N GLN A 141 1.07 20.89 0.62
CA GLN A 141 1.85 21.88 1.36
C GLN A 141 2.05 23.14 0.52
N ALA A 142 2.01 24.29 1.15
CA ALA A 142 2.30 25.58 0.55
C ALA A 142 3.16 26.43 1.49
N SER A 143 4.30 26.90 0.98
CA SER A 143 5.12 27.91 1.68
C SER A 143 4.70 29.29 1.24
N VAL A 144 4.37 30.15 2.21
CA VAL A 144 3.88 31.51 1.96
C VAL A 144 4.89 32.51 2.53
N ASP A 145 5.28 33.48 1.73
CA ASP A 145 6.05 34.63 2.20
C ASP A 145 5.15 35.53 3.07
N ILE A 146 5.54 35.70 4.32
CA ILE A 146 4.73 36.46 5.30
C ILE A 146 4.61 37.94 4.93
N ALA A 147 5.61 38.51 4.28
CA ALA A 147 5.59 39.95 3.94
C ALA A 147 4.65 40.25 2.77
N THR A 148 4.62 39.37 1.78
CA THR A 148 3.87 39.57 0.53
C THR A 148 2.61 38.75 0.45
N MET A 149 2.44 37.74 1.32
CA MET A 149 1.37 36.73 1.29
C MET A 149 1.32 35.92 -0.02
N LEU A 150 2.41 35.86 -0.75
CA LEU A 150 2.52 35.08 -1.97
C LEU A 150 2.97 33.66 -1.66
N ILE A 151 2.42 32.68 -2.40
CA ILE A 151 2.90 31.30 -2.35
C ILE A 151 4.23 31.25 -3.12
N VAL A 152 5.30 30.91 -2.43
CA VAL A 152 6.67 30.82 -2.98
C VAL A 152 7.07 29.40 -3.35
N ALA A 153 6.43 28.39 -2.74
CA ALA A 153 6.62 26.99 -3.08
C ALA A 153 5.36 26.19 -2.75
N GLN A 154 5.15 25.12 -3.50
CA GLN A 154 4.09 24.16 -3.23
C GLN A 154 4.52 22.75 -3.62
N HIS A 155 4.05 21.76 -2.88
CA HIS A 155 4.18 20.36 -3.27
C HIS A 155 3.02 19.53 -2.72
N VAL A 156 2.83 18.34 -3.30
CA VAL A 156 1.83 17.37 -2.86
C VAL A 156 2.55 16.10 -2.46
N SER A 157 2.28 15.61 -1.27
CA SER A 157 2.84 14.39 -0.74
C SER A 157 1.76 13.38 -0.36
N GLN A 158 2.19 12.17 -0.07
CA GLN A 158 1.34 11.08 0.40
C GLN A 158 1.49 10.83 1.91
N ASN A 159 2.29 11.66 2.60
CA ASN A 159 2.50 11.54 4.03
C ASN A 159 1.24 11.97 4.80
N PRO A 160 0.77 11.18 5.77
CA PRO A 160 -0.45 11.49 6.51
C PRO A 160 -0.28 12.59 7.56
N ASN A 161 0.93 13.10 7.76
CA ASN A 161 1.23 14.17 8.71
C ASN A 161 2.31 15.11 8.19
N ASP A 162 2.31 16.35 8.69
CA ASP A 162 3.17 17.43 8.23
C ASP A 162 4.60 17.39 8.80
N LYS A 163 4.87 16.51 9.77
CA LYS A 163 6.18 16.46 10.45
C LYS A 163 7.35 16.07 9.54
N GLN A 164 7.05 15.42 8.44
CA GLN A 164 8.04 14.98 7.46
C GLN A 164 8.14 15.91 6.25
N GLU A 165 7.28 16.95 6.20
CA GLU A 165 7.16 17.86 5.08
C GLU A 165 7.98 19.14 5.25
N VAL A 166 8.43 19.42 6.47
CA VAL A 166 9.26 20.59 6.77
C VAL A 166 10.72 20.15 6.79
N ALA A 167 11.45 20.56 5.77
CA ALA A 167 12.91 20.41 5.67
C ALA A 167 13.62 21.69 6.13
#